data_c82b39f229e1b8548ff47fdc56d5ed96
#
_entry.id   c82b39f229e1b8548ff47fdc56d5ed96
#
_cell.length_a   1.000
_cell.length_b   1.000
_cell.length_c   1.000
_cell.angle_alpha   90.00
_cell.angle_beta   90.00
_cell.angle_gamma   90.00
#
_symmetry.space_group_name_H-M   'P 1'
#
loop_
_entity.id
_entity.type
_entity.pdbx_description
1 polymer ?
#
loop_
_entity_poly.entity_id
_entity_poly.type
_entity_poly.pdbx_seq_one_letter_code
_entity_poly.pdbx_strand_id
1 'polypeptide(L)'
;MMKKSYKVLLAGLAAVSIIGLAACGQSKSTSESKDKKIDFILDWSPNTNHTGLYVAQEKGYFKEAGVDVDIKLPPEDSSSDLIINGKAPFGIYFQDSMAKKLDKGAEITAVAAIVEHNTSGIIS
;
A
#
# COMPACT_ATOMS: atom_id res chain seq x y z
N MET A 1 -59.90 35.09 -5.93
CA MET A 1 -59.70 33.81 -5.24
C MET A 1 -58.34 33.12 -5.54
N MET A 2 -57.31 33.82 -6.00
CA MET A 2 -56.02 33.23 -6.37
C MET A 2 -54.86 33.40 -5.34
N LYS A 3 -55.06 34.07 -4.24
CA LYS A 3 -53.99 34.35 -3.26
C LYS A 3 -53.74 33.24 -2.21
N LYS A 4 -54.69 32.31 -2.04
CA LYS A 4 -54.52 31.20 -1.05
C LYS A 4 -53.75 29.99 -1.58
N SER A 5 -53.85 29.70 -2.88
CA SER A 5 -53.21 28.53 -3.48
C SER A 5 -51.67 28.72 -3.63
N TYR A 6 -51.20 29.96 -3.83
CA TYR A 6 -49.79 30.31 -3.93
C TYR A 6 -49.01 30.10 -2.63
N LYS A 7 -49.61 30.40 -1.48
CA LYS A 7 -48.98 30.19 -0.15
C LYS A 7 -48.82 28.72 0.22
N VAL A 8 -49.69 27.85 -0.25
CA VAL A 8 -49.61 26.40 -0.02
C VAL A 8 -48.51 25.78 -0.93
N LEU A 9 -48.37 26.27 -2.17
CA LEU A 9 -47.34 25.84 -3.09
C LEU A 9 -45.93 26.24 -2.64
N LEU A 10 -45.78 27.45 -2.08
CA LEU A 10 -44.49 27.92 -1.53
C LEU A 10 -44.11 27.19 -0.24
N ALA A 11 -45.07 26.80 0.60
CA ALA A 11 -44.79 26.02 1.81
C ALA A 11 -44.39 24.56 1.47
N GLY A 12 -44.93 23.99 0.39
CA GLY A 12 -44.55 22.65 -0.08
C GLY A 12 -43.14 22.58 -0.65
N LEU A 13 -42.66 23.61 -1.37
CA LEU A 13 -41.32 23.65 -1.90
C LEU A 13 -40.24 23.83 -0.83
N ALA A 14 -40.53 24.55 0.24
CA ALA A 14 -39.59 24.77 1.34
C ALA A 14 -39.40 23.50 2.22
N ALA A 15 -40.40 22.65 2.31
CA ALA A 15 -40.32 21.39 3.10
C ALA A 15 -39.49 20.31 2.39
N VAL A 16 -39.47 20.29 1.07
CA VAL A 16 -38.67 19.30 0.28
C VAL A 16 -37.17 19.61 0.31
N SER A 17 -36.80 20.89 0.48
CA SER A 17 -35.40 21.33 0.48
C SER A 17 -34.63 20.95 1.76
N ILE A 18 -35.29 20.62 2.85
CA ILE A 18 -34.64 20.32 4.15
C ILE A 18 -34.30 18.82 4.26
N ILE A 19 -34.94 17.95 3.48
CA ILE A 19 -34.68 16.51 3.52
C ILE A 19 -33.43 16.14 2.69
N GLY A 20 -32.99 17.01 1.77
CA GLY A 20 -31.83 16.77 0.90
C GLY A 20 -30.46 16.97 1.57
N LEU A 21 -30.35 17.68 2.70
CA LEU A 21 -29.07 17.94 3.37
C LEU A 21 -28.68 16.93 4.44
N ALA A 22 -29.58 16.03 4.83
CA ALA A 22 -29.30 15.01 5.84
C ALA A 22 -28.67 13.73 5.25
N ALA A 23 -28.56 13.60 3.92
CA ALA A 23 -28.03 12.42 3.25
C ALA A 23 -26.50 12.47 2.99
N CYS A 24 -25.83 13.59 3.32
CA CYS A 24 -24.37 13.73 3.13
C CYS A 24 -23.54 13.61 4.41
N GLY A 25 -24.07 13.01 5.45
CA GLY A 25 -23.37 12.85 6.71
C GLY A 25 -23.52 11.44 7.26
N GLN A 26 -22.73 10.53 6.79
CA GLN A 26 -22.23 9.34 7.48
C GLN A 26 -22.15 8.14 6.54
N SER A 27 -21.31 8.26 5.52
CA SER A 27 -20.65 7.07 5.01
C SER A 27 -19.66 6.60 6.07
N LYS A 28 -20.18 5.96 7.11
CA LYS A 28 -19.43 4.99 7.88
C LYS A 28 -19.23 3.81 6.89
N SER A 29 -18.23 3.95 6.03
CA SER A 29 -17.71 2.81 5.31
C SER A 29 -17.09 1.89 6.36
N THR A 30 -17.92 1.00 6.90
CA THR A 30 -17.45 -0.26 7.42
C THR A 30 -17.04 -1.07 6.18
N SER A 31 -15.97 -0.61 5.50
CA SER A 31 -15.17 -1.54 4.73
C SER A 31 -14.54 -2.41 5.80
N GLU A 32 -15.00 -3.65 5.95
CA GLU A 32 -14.10 -4.73 6.29
C GLU A 32 -12.97 -4.63 5.25
N SER A 33 -11.93 -3.87 5.57
CA SER A 33 -10.69 -3.97 4.85
C SER A 33 -10.17 -5.35 5.23
N LYS A 34 -10.47 -6.36 4.42
CA LYS A 34 -9.62 -7.54 4.38
C LYS A 34 -8.24 -6.99 4.15
N ASP A 35 -7.38 -7.06 5.17
CA ASP A 35 -6.02 -6.58 5.09
C ASP A 35 -5.42 -7.10 3.78
N LYS A 36 -4.94 -6.18 2.96
CA LYS A 36 -4.41 -6.55 1.64
C LYS A 36 -3.17 -7.40 1.86
N LYS A 37 -3.27 -8.68 1.56
CA LYS A 37 -2.14 -9.60 1.70
C LYS A 37 -1.04 -9.23 0.70
N ILE A 38 0.19 -9.05 1.20
CA ILE A 38 1.37 -8.62 0.43
C ILE A 38 2.50 -9.61 0.70
N ASP A 39 2.96 -10.28 -0.35
CA ASP A 39 4.18 -11.07 -0.30
C ASP A 39 5.39 -10.15 -0.42
N PHE A 40 6.30 -10.23 0.55
CA PHE A 40 7.56 -9.47 0.59
C PHE A 40 8.73 -10.44 0.57
N ILE A 41 9.54 -10.39 -0.49
CA ILE A 41 10.63 -11.36 -0.71
C ILE A 41 11.96 -10.79 -0.19
N LEU A 42 12.63 -11.51 0.68
CA LEU A 42 13.97 -11.16 1.14
C LEU A 42 15.01 -11.43 0.04
N ASP A 43 16.17 -10.80 0.16
CA ASP A 43 17.34 -11.02 -0.71
C ASP A 43 18.21 -12.20 -0.27
N TRP A 44 18.08 -12.59 1.01
CA TRP A 44 18.89 -13.64 1.65
C TRP A 44 18.16 -14.24 2.85
N SER A 45 18.79 -15.20 3.51
CA SER A 45 18.34 -15.69 4.84
C SER A 45 18.24 -14.52 5.82
N PRO A 46 17.25 -14.54 6.75
CA PRO A 46 17.06 -13.48 7.73
C PRO A 46 18.35 -13.11 8.45
N ASN A 47 18.66 -11.82 8.48
CA ASN A 47 19.82 -11.25 9.15
C ASN A 47 19.51 -9.84 9.66
N THR A 48 20.50 -9.15 10.21
CA THR A 48 20.33 -7.83 10.83
C THR A 48 19.83 -6.75 9.86
N ASN A 49 20.07 -6.86 8.55
CA ASN A 49 19.56 -5.89 7.57
C ASN A 49 18.03 -5.96 7.45
N HIS A 50 17.42 -7.07 7.83
CA HIS A 50 15.97 -7.27 7.80
C HIS A 50 15.25 -6.87 9.10
N THR A 51 15.99 -6.39 10.12
CA THR A 51 15.44 -6.07 11.45
C THR A 51 14.22 -5.16 11.36
N GLY A 52 14.24 -4.13 10.50
CA GLY A 52 13.13 -3.19 10.35
C GLY A 52 11.82 -3.87 9.92
N LEU A 53 11.88 -4.85 9.02
CA LEU A 53 10.72 -5.61 8.56
C LEU A 53 10.11 -6.45 9.68
N TYR A 54 10.95 -7.18 10.41
CA TYR A 54 10.48 -8.02 11.52
C TYR A 54 9.97 -7.21 12.69
N VAL A 55 10.59 -6.07 13.00
CA VAL A 55 10.09 -5.13 14.03
C VAL A 55 8.74 -4.57 13.61
N ALA A 56 8.55 -4.20 12.35
CA ALA A 56 7.27 -3.70 11.86
C ALA A 56 6.17 -4.76 11.96
N GLN A 57 6.49 -6.02 11.70
CA GLN A 57 5.58 -7.14 11.83
C GLN A 57 5.20 -7.39 13.30
N GLU A 58 6.20 -7.50 14.20
CA GLU A 58 5.99 -7.74 15.63
C GLU A 58 5.25 -6.59 16.34
N LYS A 59 5.55 -5.35 15.96
CA LYS A 59 4.88 -4.17 16.52
C LYS A 59 3.50 -3.92 15.93
N GLY A 60 3.11 -4.64 14.90
CA GLY A 60 1.80 -4.49 14.25
C GLY A 60 1.69 -3.30 13.30
N TYR A 61 2.80 -2.64 12.92
CA TYR A 61 2.78 -1.45 12.06
C TYR A 61 2.17 -1.73 10.67
N PHE A 62 2.36 -2.94 10.14
CA PHE A 62 1.72 -3.34 8.89
C PHE A 62 0.20 -3.40 9.01
N LYS A 63 -0.32 -3.95 10.12
CA LYS A 63 -1.78 -4.01 10.39
C LYS A 63 -2.35 -2.62 10.61
N GLU A 64 -1.63 -1.74 11.32
CA GLU A 64 -2.03 -0.34 11.50
C GLU A 64 -2.12 0.39 10.15
N ALA A 65 -1.26 0.03 9.20
CA ALA A 65 -1.31 0.53 7.82
C ALA A 65 -2.38 -0.16 6.94
N GLY A 66 -3.14 -1.14 7.47
CA GLY A 66 -4.17 -1.87 6.73
C GLY A 66 -3.63 -2.88 5.74
N VAL A 67 -2.43 -3.44 5.99
CA VAL A 67 -1.81 -4.47 5.16
C VAL A 67 -1.39 -5.67 6.00
N ASP A 68 -1.47 -6.85 5.40
CA ASP A 68 -0.98 -8.12 5.94
C ASP A 68 0.26 -8.55 5.14
N VAL A 69 1.45 -8.39 5.72
CA VAL A 69 2.73 -8.65 5.04
C VAL A 69 3.24 -10.05 5.40
N ASP A 70 3.41 -10.87 4.37
CA ASP A 70 4.01 -12.20 4.46
C ASP A 70 5.49 -12.12 4.00
N ILE A 71 6.42 -12.17 4.96
CA ILE A 71 7.85 -12.09 4.70
C ILE A 71 8.36 -13.47 4.30
N LYS A 72 8.84 -13.60 3.07
CA LYS A 72 9.27 -14.86 2.47
C LYS A 72 10.77 -14.88 2.21
N LEU A 73 11.36 -16.05 2.35
CA LEU A 73 12.72 -16.30 1.93
C LEU A 73 12.83 -16.18 0.40
N PRO A 74 14.00 -15.77 -0.12
CA PRO A 74 14.22 -15.79 -1.55
C PRO A 74 14.20 -17.25 -2.04
N PRO A 75 13.55 -17.51 -3.16
CA PRO A 75 13.69 -18.81 -3.84
C PRO A 75 15.10 -18.92 -4.49
N GLU A 76 15.35 -20.02 -5.19
CA GLU A 76 16.57 -20.15 -6.01
C GLU A 76 16.70 -19.04 -7.05
N ASP A 77 15.55 -18.57 -7.60
CA ASP A 77 15.48 -17.36 -8.40
C ASP A 77 15.61 -16.13 -7.50
N SER A 78 16.17 -15.04 -8.04
CA SER A 78 16.32 -13.81 -7.27
C SER A 78 14.96 -13.15 -6.97
N SER A 79 14.87 -12.39 -5.87
CA SER A 79 13.67 -11.63 -5.52
C SER A 79 13.20 -10.70 -6.67
N SER A 80 14.17 -10.12 -7.43
CA SER A 80 13.85 -9.27 -8.59
C SER A 80 13.13 -10.02 -9.70
N ASP A 81 13.42 -11.29 -9.94
CA ASP A 81 12.76 -12.06 -10.99
C ASP A 81 11.31 -12.35 -10.64
N LEU A 82 11.00 -12.53 -9.36
CA LEU A 82 9.61 -12.64 -8.90
C LEU A 82 8.84 -11.34 -9.09
N ILE A 83 9.48 -10.19 -8.83
CA ILE A 83 8.85 -8.87 -8.99
C ILE A 83 8.64 -8.56 -10.47
N ILE A 84 9.66 -8.73 -11.32
CA ILE A 84 9.59 -8.50 -12.77
C ILE A 84 8.48 -9.35 -13.41
N ASN A 85 8.33 -10.59 -12.95
CA ASN A 85 7.31 -11.52 -13.44
C ASN A 85 5.93 -11.33 -12.77
N GLY A 86 5.75 -10.31 -11.93
CA GLY A 86 4.48 -10.01 -11.26
C GLY A 86 4.05 -11.04 -10.20
N LYS A 87 4.97 -11.91 -9.76
CA LYS A 87 4.69 -12.96 -8.75
C LYS A 87 4.77 -12.43 -7.32
N ALA A 88 5.48 -11.34 -7.08
CA ALA A 88 5.54 -10.63 -5.81
C ALA A 88 5.55 -9.12 -6.05
N PRO A 89 4.85 -8.33 -5.24
CA PRO A 89 4.81 -6.87 -5.40
C PRO A 89 6.04 -6.17 -4.83
N PHE A 90 6.70 -6.74 -3.81
CA PHE A 90 7.85 -6.14 -3.13
C PHE A 90 8.94 -7.17 -2.80
N GLY A 91 10.17 -6.68 -2.72
CA GLY A 91 11.31 -7.46 -2.25
C GLY A 91 12.55 -6.61 -2.07
N ILE A 92 13.55 -7.18 -1.40
CA ILE A 92 14.87 -6.58 -1.24
C ILE A 92 15.76 -7.04 -2.39
N TYR A 93 16.54 -6.11 -2.91
CA TYR A 93 17.49 -6.42 -3.96
C TYR A 93 18.73 -5.51 -3.89
N PHE A 94 19.85 -5.96 -4.45
CA PHE A 94 21.10 -5.22 -4.45
C PHE A 94 21.12 -4.16 -5.55
N GLN A 95 21.61 -2.97 -5.21
CA GLN A 95 21.64 -1.81 -6.11
C GLN A 95 22.41 -2.08 -7.42
N ASP A 96 23.58 -2.71 -7.36
CA ASP A 96 24.40 -3.01 -8.53
C ASP A 96 23.73 -4.03 -9.46
N SER A 97 23.07 -5.01 -8.89
CA SER A 97 22.31 -6.02 -9.64
C SER A 97 21.02 -5.44 -10.21
N MET A 98 20.36 -4.54 -9.49
CA MET A 98 19.20 -3.82 -9.98
C MET A 98 19.56 -2.94 -11.18
N ALA A 99 20.67 -2.21 -11.13
CA ALA A 99 21.13 -1.38 -12.23
C ALA A 99 21.31 -2.20 -13.53
N LYS A 100 21.88 -3.38 -13.44
CA LYS A 100 22.03 -4.30 -14.58
C LYS A 100 20.69 -4.81 -15.15
N LYS A 101 19.68 -4.96 -14.31
CA LYS A 101 18.33 -5.37 -14.75
C LYS A 101 17.62 -4.20 -15.44
N LEU A 102 17.71 -2.99 -14.88
CA LEU A 102 17.16 -1.78 -15.48
C LEU A 102 17.76 -1.46 -16.85
N ASP A 103 19.09 -1.64 -17.00
CA ASP A 103 19.79 -1.48 -18.29
C ASP A 103 19.26 -2.46 -19.36
N LYS A 104 18.75 -3.60 -18.95
CA LYS A 104 18.11 -4.60 -19.82
C LYS A 104 16.60 -4.38 -20.00
N GLY A 105 16.06 -3.26 -19.53
CA GLY A 105 14.65 -2.89 -19.68
C GLY A 105 13.69 -3.54 -18.68
N ALA A 106 14.19 -4.02 -17.52
CA ALA A 106 13.31 -4.55 -16.49
C ALA A 106 12.44 -3.44 -15.87
N GLU A 107 11.14 -3.71 -15.73
CA GLU A 107 10.18 -2.78 -15.14
C GLU A 107 10.13 -2.95 -13.61
N ILE A 108 11.15 -2.46 -12.91
CA ILE A 108 11.25 -2.44 -11.45
C ILE A 108 11.58 -1.03 -10.95
N THR A 109 11.13 -0.70 -9.76
CA THR A 109 11.35 0.62 -9.15
C THR A 109 11.87 0.47 -7.73
N ALA A 110 12.94 1.20 -7.38
CA ALA A 110 13.39 1.32 -6.00
C ALA A 110 12.49 2.30 -5.25
N VAL A 111 11.89 1.85 -4.15
CA VAL A 111 10.96 2.65 -3.34
C VAL A 111 11.57 3.11 -2.02
N ALA A 112 12.59 2.40 -1.52
CA ALA A 112 13.31 2.74 -0.30
C ALA A 112 14.71 2.11 -0.29
N ALA A 113 15.63 2.70 0.46
CA ALA A 113 16.93 2.12 0.78
C ALA A 113 16.88 1.50 2.19
N ILE A 114 17.32 0.25 2.32
CA ILE A 114 17.48 -0.44 3.60
C ILE A 114 18.82 -0.06 4.24
N VAL A 115 19.88 0.03 3.41
CA VAL A 115 21.23 0.41 3.81
C VAL A 115 21.68 1.56 2.93
N GLU A 116 22.05 2.70 3.52
CA GLU A 116 22.40 3.92 2.79
C GLU A 116 23.85 3.92 2.26
N HIS A 117 24.72 3.08 2.82
CA HIS A 117 26.13 3.02 2.45
C HIS A 117 26.49 1.65 1.89
N ASN A 118 27.48 1.64 1.00
CA ASN A 118 27.99 0.38 0.47
C ASN A 118 28.65 -0.44 1.60
N THR A 119 28.26 -1.69 1.72
CA THR A 119 28.77 -2.63 2.72
C THR A 119 29.92 -3.51 2.21
N SER A 120 30.26 -3.39 0.93
CA SER A 120 31.39 -4.11 0.34
C SER A 120 32.70 -3.36 0.57
N GLY A 121 33.79 -4.09 0.81
CA GLY A 121 35.13 -3.56 1.00
C GLY A 121 36.19 -4.43 0.31
N ILE A 122 37.35 -3.85 0.07
CA ILE A 122 38.54 -4.56 -0.42
C ILE A 122 39.42 -4.83 0.80
N ILE A 123 39.79 -6.10 0.96
CA ILE A 123 40.76 -6.52 2.00
C ILE A 123 42.10 -6.74 1.29
N SER A 124 43.12 -6.02 1.74
CA SER A 124 44.50 -6.14 1.26
C SER A 124 45.41 -6.75 2.32
#